data_b2fc549b3c8ce35d05c01ea080b554c6
#
_entry.id   b2fc549b3c8ce35d05c01ea080b554c6
#
_cell.length_a   1.000
_cell.length_b   1.000
_cell.length_c   1.000
_cell.angle_alpha   90.00
_cell.angle_beta   90.00
_cell.angle_gamma   90.00
#
_symmetry.space_group_name_H-M   'P 1'
#
loop_
_entity.id
_entity.type
_entity.pdbx_description
1 polymer ?
#
loop_
_entity_poly.entity_id
_entity_poly.type
_entity_poly.pdbx_seq_one_letter_code
_entity_poly.pdbx_strand_id
1 'polypeptide(L)'
;MSISSTTSASHGSGFAATMPLPLFASVMGTCGLGLVWHVVEHRWSLPSVVSGSLTALAAMLFIVLLVSYGFKTLRHRDRVMAELRNPVRINFLPAISINLILLGILTRPWLEVASNALWITGAALQLVLTITIVTVWLNSERPPNSLNPAWFIPAVGNILIPVASVPAGFVLTGWFFFSVGLFYWIILGTIVFYRLVIGDALEKPMRPTLAILMAPPAVAFLAWLQLGAEMGGIGLVLYFIALLNFLLLIPQVPGFLKLPFFPSWWAYTFPLAAFTVATFRFADASAAVGDPLLIALAMLVTVVIGTVAGRTLLAVKRGELAAH
;
A
#
# COMPACT_ATOMS: atom_id res chain seq x y z
N MET A 1 -14.92 51.16 23.90
CA MET A 1 -15.75 50.07 23.33
C MET A 1 -14.82 48.95 22.97
N SER A 2 -14.57 48.00 23.88
CA SER A 2 -13.60 46.91 23.71
C SER A 2 -14.34 45.75 23.09
N ILE A 3 -13.88 45.31 21.93
CA ILE A 3 -14.37 44.10 21.25
C ILE A 3 -13.51 42.94 21.79
N SER A 4 -14.09 42.17 22.67
CA SER A 4 -13.52 40.90 23.15
C SER A 4 -13.64 39.86 22.00
N SER A 5 -12.51 39.51 21.41
CA SER A 5 -12.37 38.35 20.53
C SER A 5 -12.44 37.08 21.38
N THR A 6 -13.59 36.45 21.42
CA THR A 6 -13.75 35.08 21.94
C THR A 6 -13.05 34.11 20.99
N THR A 7 -11.83 33.76 21.30
CA THR A 7 -11.16 32.57 20.82
C THR A 7 -11.96 31.35 21.33
N SER A 8 -12.84 30.80 20.49
CA SER A 8 -13.45 29.50 20.73
C SER A 8 -12.36 28.45 20.71
N ALA A 9 -11.90 28.02 21.86
CA ALA A 9 -11.07 26.84 22.03
C ALA A 9 -11.82 25.65 21.41
N SER A 10 -11.34 25.10 20.31
CA SER A 10 -11.80 23.86 19.72
C SER A 10 -11.49 22.73 20.68
N HIS A 11 -12.45 22.42 21.56
CA HIS A 11 -12.40 21.26 22.44
C HIS A 11 -12.33 20.00 21.57
N GLY A 12 -11.22 19.28 21.69
CA GLY A 12 -10.98 17.88 21.45
C GLY A 12 -11.88 17.14 20.48
N SER A 13 -11.72 17.33 19.17
CA SER A 13 -12.19 16.32 18.22
C SER A 13 -11.30 15.09 18.40
N GLY A 14 -11.83 14.04 19.05
CA GLY A 14 -11.08 12.80 19.31
C GLY A 14 -10.45 12.24 18.03
N PHE A 15 -9.37 11.45 18.15
CA PHE A 15 -8.63 10.84 17.05
C PHE A 15 -9.54 10.28 15.94
N ALA A 16 -10.66 9.63 16.32
CA ALA A 16 -11.62 9.08 15.37
C ALA A 16 -12.25 10.12 14.43
N ALA A 17 -12.47 11.36 14.90
CA ALA A 17 -13.08 12.42 14.08
C ALA A 17 -12.11 13.03 13.06
N THR A 18 -10.81 12.90 13.29
CA THR A 18 -9.74 13.52 12.46
C THR A 18 -8.92 12.52 11.70
N MET A 19 -9.12 11.21 11.93
CA MET A 19 -8.36 10.14 11.30
C MET A 19 -8.42 10.25 9.75
N PRO A 20 -7.27 10.43 9.06
CA PRO A 20 -7.25 10.54 7.60
C PRO A 20 -7.27 9.16 6.94
N LEU A 21 -7.97 9.05 5.80
CA LEU A 21 -8.06 7.82 5.00
C LEU A 21 -6.69 7.20 4.62
N PRO A 22 -5.66 8.00 4.25
CA PRO A 22 -4.32 7.47 3.97
C PRO A 22 -3.67 6.68 5.11
N LEU A 23 -4.17 6.78 6.35
CA LEU A 23 -3.61 6.04 7.48
C LEU A 23 -3.80 4.51 7.35
N PHE A 24 -4.77 4.05 6.53
CA PHE A 24 -4.89 2.62 6.20
C PHE A 24 -3.64 2.05 5.50
N ALA A 25 -2.79 2.91 4.91
CA ALA A 25 -1.49 2.47 4.38
C ALA A 25 -0.53 1.97 5.48
N SER A 26 -0.77 2.31 6.75
CA SER A 26 -0.01 1.76 7.88
C SER A 26 -0.23 0.25 8.05
N VAL A 27 -1.45 -0.22 7.81
CA VAL A 27 -1.75 -1.66 7.81
C VAL A 27 -1.07 -2.33 6.63
N MET A 28 -1.13 -1.72 5.42
CA MET A 28 -0.43 -2.24 4.24
C MET A 28 1.08 -2.40 4.50
N GLY A 29 1.71 -1.39 5.12
CA GLY A 29 3.12 -1.43 5.48
C GLY A 29 3.43 -2.52 6.50
N THR A 30 2.61 -2.65 7.56
CA THR A 30 2.78 -3.70 8.58
C THR A 30 2.57 -5.10 7.98
N CYS A 31 1.57 -5.29 7.11
CA CYS A 31 1.40 -6.53 6.35
C CYS A 31 2.60 -6.80 5.44
N GLY A 32 3.11 -5.78 4.74
CA GLY A 32 4.31 -5.90 3.92
C GLY A 32 5.51 -6.40 4.72
N LEU A 33 5.73 -5.84 5.93
CA LEU A 33 6.78 -6.32 6.83
C LEU A 33 6.54 -7.76 7.27
N GLY A 34 5.29 -8.13 7.57
CA GLY A 34 4.91 -9.52 7.88
C GLY A 34 5.26 -10.48 6.74
N LEU A 35 5.01 -10.09 5.48
CA LEU A 35 5.38 -10.89 4.29
C LEU A 35 6.90 -11.02 4.13
N VAL A 36 7.66 -9.94 4.37
CA VAL A 36 9.13 -9.99 4.33
C VAL A 36 9.67 -10.96 5.39
N TRP A 37 9.21 -10.85 6.62
CA TRP A 37 9.63 -11.78 7.68
C TRP A 37 9.15 -13.20 7.42
N HIS A 38 7.99 -13.39 6.81
CA HIS A 38 7.54 -14.73 6.42
C HIS A 38 8.49 -15.41 5.42
N VAL A 39 8.97 -14.69 4.39
CA VAL A 39 9.96 -15.26 3.44
C VAL A 39 11.34 -15.43 4.09
N VAL A 40 11.74 -14.55 5.01
CA VAL A 40 12.96 -14.67 5.82
C VAL A 40 12.93 -15.95 6.66
N GLU A 41 11.85 -16.13 7.45
CA GLU A 41 11.66 -17.29 8.32
C GLU A 41 11.62 -18.59 7.52
N HIS A 42 10.94 -18.58 6.38
CA HIS A 42 10.86 -19.76 5.50
C HIS A 42 12.24 -20.13 4.92
N ARG A 43 12.99 -19.14 4.40
CA ARG A 43 14.28 -19.38 3.75
C ARG A 43 15.33 -19.97 4.69
N TRP A 44 15.38 -19.51 5.92
CA TRP A 44 16.33 -19.99 6.93
C TRP A 44 15.72 -20.94 7.97
N SER A 45 14.55 -21.51 7.69
CA SER A 45 13.86 -22.47 8.56
C SER A 45 13.70 -21.98 10.00
N LEU A 46 13.45 -20.69 10.18
CA LEU A 46 13.21 -20.07 11.48
C LEU A 46 11.75 -20.26 11.90
N PRO A 47 11.45 -20.29 13.22
CA PRO A 47 10.06 -20.29 13.69
C PRO A 47 9.29 -19.04 13.21
N SER A 48 8.03 -19.23 12.79
CA SER A 48 7.14 -18.16 12.29
C SER A 48 6.63 -17.22 13.40
N VAL A 49 7.50 -16.79 14.29
CA VAL A 49 7.16 -15.93 15.45
C VAL A 49 7.04 -14.47 15.04
N VAL A 50 7.98 -13.97 14.25
CA VAL A 50 8.00 -12.54 13.86
C VAL A 50 6.89 -12.26 12.87
N SER A 51 6.75 -13.07 11.82
CA SER A 51 5.68 -12.91 10.82
C SER A 51 4.30 -13.07 11.46
N GLY A 52 4.13 -14.04 12.37
CA GLY A 52 2.89 -14.25 13.13
C GLY A 52 2.53 -13.05 14.02
N SER A 53 3.51 -12.52 14.75
CA SER A 53 3.33 -11.33 15.59
C SER A 53 2.96 -10.09 14.76
N LEU A 54 3.61 -9.89 13.62
CA LEU A 54 3.31 -8.80 12.69
C LEU A 54 1.93 -8.96 12.05
N THR A 55 1.50 -10.21 11.75
CA THR A 55 0.15 -10.50 11.26
C THR A 55 -0.90 -10.12 12.28
N ALA A 56 -0.71 -10.53 13.55
CA ALA A 56 -1.61 -10.16 14.64
C ALA A 56 -1.66 -8.64 14.86
N LEU A 57 -0.51 -7.98 14.84
CA LEU A 57 -0.41 -6.51 14.94
C LEU A 57 -1.14 -5.81 13.79
N ALA A 58 -0.96 -6.27 12.55
CA ALA A 58 -1.63 -5.71 11.38
C ALA A 58 -3.15 -5.90 11.44
N ALA A 59 -3.62 -7.07 11.87
CA ALA A 59 -5.04 -7.34 12.05
C ALA A 59 -5.65 -6.45 13.14
N MET A 60 -4.98 -6.31 14.28
CA MET A 60 -5.42 -5.41 15.35
C MET A 60 -5.47 -3.95 14.88
N LEU A 61 -4.42 -3.48 14.21
CA LEU A 61 -4.37 -2.13 13.66
C LEU A 61 -5.48 -1.90 12.63
N PHE A 62 -5.74 -2.87 11.75
CA PHE A 62 -6.82 -2.81 10.77
C PHE A 62 -8.18 -2.66 11.45
N ILE A 63 -8.48 -3.47 12.48
CA ILE A 63 -9.73 -3.39 13.23
C ILE A 63 -9.89 -2.01 13.89
N VAL A 64 -8.84 -1.52 14.57
CA VAL A 64 -8.86 -0.21 15.22
C VAL A 64 -9.15 0.91 14.22
N LEU A 65 -8.47 0.90 13.06
CA LEU A 65 -8.68 1.91 12.03
C LEU A 65 -10.06 1.78 11.39
N LEU A 66 -10.53 0.56 11.13
CA LEU A 66 -11.85 0.31 10.54
C LEU A 66 -12.98 0.79 11.48
N VAL A 67 -12.90 0.47 12.76
CA VAL A 67 -13.86 0.94 13.78
C VAL A 67 -13.82 2.47 13.89
N SER A 68 -12.61 3.05 13.94
CA SER A 68 -12.44 4.52 14.01
C SER A 68 -13.02 5.21 12.78
N TYR A 69 -12.78 4.67 11.58
CA TYR A 69 -13.33 5.23 10.34
C TYR A 69 -14.84 4.99 10.22
N GLY A 70 -15.34 3.85 10.69
CA GLY A 70 -16.78 3.58 10.82
C GLY A 70 -17.48 4.60 11.74
N PHE A 71 -16.89 4.87 12.91
CA PHE A 71 -17.39 5.90 13.82
C PHE A 71 -17.38 7.29 13.16
N LYS A 72 -16.30 7.66 12.46
CA LYS A 72 -16.24 8.90 11.67
C LYS A 72 -17.34 8.97 10.64
N THR A 73 -17.62 7.86 9.94
CA THR A 73 -18.67 7.80 8.91
C THR A 73 -20.06 8.01 9.51
N LEU A 74 -20.31 7.50 10.72
CA LEU A 74 -21.62 7.64 11.39
C LEU A 74 -21.82 9.05 11.99
N ARG A 75 -20.77 9.65 12.56
CA ARG A 75 -20.87 10.90 13.32
C ARG A 75 -20.45 12.15 12.54
N HIS A 76 -19.60 11.99 11.51
CA HIS A 76 -18.99 13.11 10.77
C HIS A 76 -19.07 12.87 9.24
N ARG A 77 -20.29 12.57 8.75
CA ARG A 77 -20.56 12.27 7.32
C ARG A 77 -20.02 13.33 6.39
N ASP A 78 -20.13 14.60 6.75
CA ASP A 78 -19.66 15.71 5.90
C ASP A 78 -18.15 15.65 5.66
N ARG A 79 -17.36 15.28 6.69
CA ARG A 79 -15.91 15.11 6.58
C ARG A 79 -15.54 13.92 5.69
N VAL A 80 -16.26 12.80 5.83
CA VAL A 80 -16.05 11.62 4.98
C VAL A 80 -16.41 11.97 3.54
N MET A 81 -17.53 12.64 3.31
CA MET A 81 -17.94 13.05 1.97
C MET A 81 -16.94 14.03 1.34
N ALA A 82 -16.35 14.94 2.12
CA ALA A 82 -15.29 15.83 1.66
C ALA A 82 -14.02 15.04 1.26
N GLU A 83 -13.66 13.98 2.00
CA GLU A 83 -12.54 13.09 1.61
C GLU A 83 -12.84 12.33 0.31
N LEU A 84 -14.04 11.79 0.17
CA LEU A 84 -14.44 11.04 -1.03
C LEU A 84 -14.59 11.91 -2.28
N ARG A 85 -14.91 13.20 -2.11
CA ARG A 85 -14.95 14.18 -3.21
C ARG A 85 -13.56 14.71 -3.56
N ASN A 86 -12.57 14.54 -2.69
CA ASN A 86 -11.21 14.99 -2.97
C ASN A 86 -10.54 14.08 -4.00
N PRO A 87 -10.04 14.60 -5.14
CA PRO A 87 -9.52 13.78 -6.24
C PRO A 87 -8.22 13.01 -5.90
N VAL A 88 -7.53 13.38 -4.83
CA VAL A 88 -6.34 12.67 -4.34
C VAL A 88 -6.71 11.68 -3.25
N ARG A 89 -7.53 12.10 -2.26
CA ARG A 89 -7.83 11.27 -1.07
C ARG A 89 -8.69 10.05 -1.40
N ILE A 90 -9.61 10.15 -2.36
CA ILE A 90 -10.46 9.01 -2.78
C ILE A 90 -9.64 7.80 -3.22
N ASN A 91 -8.46 8.01 -3.81
CA ASN A 91 -7.60 6.95 -4.29
C ASN A 91 -7.00 6.08 -3.16
N PHE A 92 -7.07 6.53 -1.91
CA PHE A 92 -6.66 5.74 -0.74
C PHE A 92 -7.77 4.87 -0.16
N LEU A 93 -9.03 5.03 -0.59
CA LEU A 93 -10.14 4.21 -0.11
C LEU A 93 -9.92 2.71 -0.35
N PRO A 94 -9.39 2.27 -1.50
CA PRO A 94 -9.10 0.86 -1.75
C PRO A 94 -7.96 0.28 -0.89
N ALA A 95 -7.25 1.09 -0.11
CA ALA A 95 -6.33 0.55 0.89
C ALA A 95 -7.05 -0.37 1.90
N ILE A 96 -8.36 -0.16 2.14
CA ILE A 96 -9.17 -1.04 2.99
C ILE A 96 -9.28 -2.44 2.37
N SER A 97 -9.62 -2.52 1.09
CA SER A 97 -9.74 -3.80 0.36
C SER A 97 -8.39 -4.50 0.21
N ILE A 98 -7.33 -3.75 -0.10
CA ILE A 98 -5.97 -4.29 -0.19
C ILE A 98 -5.52 -4.86 1.16
N ASN A 99 -5.84 -4.20 2.28
CA ASN A 99 -5.52 -4.70 3.61
C ASN A 99 -6.22 -6.03 3.92
N LEU A 100 -7.48 -6.19 3.51
CA LEU A 100 -8.19 -7.47 3.62
C LEU A 100 -7.49 -8.57 2.82
N ILE A 101 -7.06 -8.29 1.60
CA ILE A 101 -6.33 -9.24 0.75
C ILE A 101 -4.99 -9.62 1.40
N LEU A 102 -4.22 -8.63 1.87
CA LEU A 102 -2.92 -8.84 2.51
C LEU A 102 -3.05 -9.64 3.82
N LEU A 103 -4.04 -9.33 4.65
CA LEU A 103 -4.35 -10.12 5.84
C LEU A 103 -4.78 -11.54 5.47
N GLY A 104 -5.55 -11.71 4.38
CA GLY A 104 -5.88 -13.02 3.85
C GLY A 104 -4.64 -13.84 3.47
N ILE A 105 -3.68 -13.22 2.77
CA ILE A 105 -2.42 -13.87 2.41
C ILE A 105 -1.64 -14.29 3.67
N LEU A 106 -1.50 -13.38 4.63
CA LEU A 106 -0.72 -13.60 5.84
C LEU A 106 -1.35 -14.61 6.81
N THR A 107 -2.67 -14.68 6.90
CA THR A 107 -3.36 -15.61 7.81
C THR A 107 -3.45 -17.03 7.27
N ARG A 108 -3.22 -17.23 5.98
CA ARG A 108 -3.37 -18.54 5.33
C ARG A 108 -2.63 -19.69 6.00
N PRO A 109 -1.36 -19.55 6.45
CA PRO A 109 -0.63 -20.67 7.08
C PRO A 109 -1.26 -21.19 8.37
N TRP A 110 -2.09 -20.38 9.04
CA TRP A 110 -2.66 -20.73 10.34
C TRP A 110 -4.18 -20.92 10.32
N LEU A 111 -4.91 -20.14 9.51
CA LEU A 111 -6.38 -20.05 9.51
C LEU A 111 -6.92 -19.94 8.08
N GLU A 112 -6.99 -21.09 7.36
CA GLU A 112 -7.40 -21.10 5.95
C GLU A 112 -8.81 -20.54 5.72
N VAL A 113 -9.78 -20.86 6.59
CA VAL A 113 -11.15 -20.36 6.47
C VAL A 113 -11.20 -18.83 6.63
N ALA A 114 -10.48 -18.28 7.61
CA ALA A 114 -10.39 -16.84 7.80
C ALA A 114 -9.66 -16.16 6.64
N SER A 115 -8.57 -16.77 6.15
CA SER A 115 -7.84 -16.33 4.97
C SER A 115 -8.78 -16.19 3.76
N ASN A 116 -9.56 -17.24 3.48
CA ASN A 116 -10.50 -17.24 2.35
C ASN A 116 -11.58 -16.16 2.51
N ALA A 117 -12.15 -16.00 3.70
CA ALA A 117 -13.14 -14.95 3.96
C ALA A 117 -12.54 -13.54 3.74
N LEU A 118 -11.32 -13.31 4.21
CA LEU A 118 -10.64 -12.02 4.12
C LEU A 118 -10.32 -11.66 2.65
N TRP A 119 -9.62 -12.56 1.91
CA TRP A 119 -9.23 -12.21 0.55
C TRP A 119 -10.42 -12.16 -0.41
N ILE A 120 -11.45 -13.01 -0.26
CA ILE A 120 -12.64 -12.95 -1.12
C ILE A 120 -13.40 -11.63 -0.89
N THR A 121 -13.61 -11.25 0.38
CA THR A 121 -14.24 -9.97 0.72
C THR A 121 -13.40 -8.80 0.20
N GLY A 122 -12.08 -8.86 0.38
CA GLY A 122 -11.16 -7.85 -0.12
C GLY A 122 -11.18 -7.74 -1.65
N ALA A 123 -11.20 -8.86 -2.38
CA ALA A 123 -11.24 -8.89 -3.83
C ALA A 123 -12.56 -8.34 -4.39
N ALA A 124 -13.70 -8.73 -3.79
CA ALA A 124 -15.01 -8.20 -4.17
C ALA A 124 -15.08 -6.69 -3.93
N LEU A 125 -14.63 -6.22 -2.77
CA LEU A 125 -14.59 -4.79 -2.45
C LEU A 125 -13.62 -4.03 -3.39
N GLN A 126 -12.45 -4.61 -3.69
CA GLN A 126 -11.48 -4.01 -4.61
C GLN A 126 -12.07 -3.83 -6.00
N LEU A 127 -12.80 -4.83 -6.53
CA LEU A 127 -13.45 -4.73 -7.83
C LEU A 127 -14.53 -3.63 -7.85
N VAL A 128 -15.38 -3.59 -6.84
CA VAL A 128 -16.42 -2.55 -6.70
C VAL A 128 -15.79 -1.16 -6.64
N LEU A 129 -14.74 -0.98 -5.85
CA LEU A 129 -14.03 0.29 -5.73
C LEU A 129 -13.29 0.66 -7.02
N THR A 130 -12.69 -0.32 -7.72
CA THR A 130 -12.08 -0.10 -9.03
C THR A 130 -13.10 0.45 -10.01
N ILE A 131 -14.24 -0.24 -10.17
CA ILE A 131 -15.31 0.18 -11.10
C ILE A 131 -15.81 1.58 -10.71
N THR A 132 -16.12 1.79 -9.43
CA THR A 132 -16.65 3.07 -8.94
C THR A 132 -15.68 4.23 -9.19
N ILE A 133 -14.41 4.06 -8.79
CA ILE A 133 -13.42 5.14 -8.88
C ILE A 133 -13.05 5.41 -10.34
N VAL A 134 -12.90 4.37 -11.16
CA VAL A 134 -12.64 4.54 -12.60
C VAL A 134 -13.83 5.20 -13.29
N THR A 135 -15.06 4.84 -12.94
CA THR A 135 -16.25 5.52 -13.46
C THR A 135 -16.25 7.00 -13.11
N VAL A 136 -15.85 7.34 -11.88
CA VAL A 136 -15.70 8.75 -11.48
C VAL A 136 -14.58 9.43 -12.27
N TRP A 137 -13.47 8.74 -12.59
CA TRP A 137 -12.41 9.31 -13.44
C TRP A 137 -12.89 9.60 -14.86
N LEU A 138 -13.71 8.73 -15.42
CA LEU A 138 -14.21 8.88 -16.81
C LEU A 138 -15.27 9.98 -16.95
N ASN A 139 -15.99 10.28 -15.86
CA ASN A 139 -17.14 11.19 -15.89
C ASN A 139 -16.91 12.54 -15.18
N SER A 140 -15.69 12.83 -14.73
CA SER A 140 -15.40 14.07 -14.01
C SER A 140 -14.13 14.75 -14.55
N GLU A 141 -14.19 16.04 -14.75
CA GLU A 141 -13.00 16.83 -15.02
C GLU A 141 -12.07 16.84 -13.81
N ARG A 142 -10.78 16.70 -14.06
CA ARG A 142 -9.77 16.67 -13.01
C ARG A 142 -8.59 17.58 -13.35
N PRO A 143 -8.11 18.32 -12.35
CA PRO A 143 -6.89 19.10 -12.54
C PRO A 143 -5.72 18.16 -12.87
N PRO A 144 -4.88 18.46 -13.87
CA PRO A 144 -3.71 17.63 -14.21
C PRO A 144 -2.79 17.35 -13.01
N ASN A 145 -2.71 18.29 -12.08
CA ASN A 145 -1.90 18.16 -10.85
C ASN A 145 -2.47 17.16 -9.84
N SER A 146 -3.72 16.69 -9.99
CA SER A 146 -4.28 15.63 -9.14
C SER A 146 -3.72 14.25 -9.47
N LEU A 147 -3.15 14.06 -10.67
CA LEU A 147 -2.56 12.81 -11.11
C LEU A 147 -1.21 12.59 -10.40
N ASN A 148 -1.13 11.53 -9.64
CA ASN A 148 0.05 11.13 -8.87
C ASN A 148 0.09 9.60 -8.70
N PRO A 149 1.19 9.01 -8.20
CA PRO A 149 1.29 7.54 -8.09
C PRO A 149 0.23 6.86 -7.21
N ALA A 150 -0.48 7.56 -6.32
CA ALA A 150 -1.57 6.96 -5.54
C ALA A 150 -2.76 6.51 -6.41
N TRP A 151 -2.85 6.94 -7.68
CA TRP A 151 -3.83 6.47 -8.64
C TRP A 151 -3.67 4.98 -8.98
N PHE A 152 -2.52 4.38 -8.70
CA PHE A 152 -2.36 2.92 -8.84
C PHE A 152 -3.18 2.13 -7.83
N ILE A 153 -3.46 2.66 -6.63
CA ILE A 153 -4.10 1.92 -5.56
C ILE A 153 -5.48 1.37 -5.97
N PRO A 154 -6.42 2.17 -6.51
CA PRO A 154 -7.75 1.68 -6.89
C PRO A 154 -7.77 0.73 -8.09
N ALA A 155 -6.92 0.92 -9.07
CA ALA A 155 -7.01 0.18 -10.32
C ALA A 155 -5.96 -0.94 -10.43
N VAL A 156 -4.71 -0.65 -10.07
CA VAL A 156 -3.60 -1.61 -10.15
C VAL A 156 -3.54 -2.54 -8.94
N GLY A 157 -4.15 -2.17 -7.81
CA GLY A 157 -4.24 -3.02 -6.61
C GLY A 157 -4.87 -4.39 -6.87
N ASN A 158 -5.64 -4.55 -7.96
CA ASN A 158 -6.19 -5.83 -8.40
C ASN A 158 -5.10 -6.88 -8.69
N ILE A 159 -3.90 -6.47 -9.08
CA ILE A 159 -2.78 -7.35 -9.41
C ILE A 159 -2.27 -8.16 -8.19
N LEU A 160 -2.65 -7.78 -6.98
CA LEU A 160 -2.30 -8.50 -5.76
C LEU A 160 -3.16 -9.76 -5.55
N ILE A 161 -4.39 -9.80 -6.07
CA ILE A 161 -5.36 -10.85 -5.77
C ILE A 161 -4.89 -12.26 -6.18
N PRO A 162 -4.17 -12.48 -7.29
CA PRO A 162 -3.62 -13.80 -7.62
C PRO A 162 -2.76 -14.41 -6.52
N VAL A 163 -2.03 -13.58 -5.75
CA VAL A 163 -1.17 -14.05 -4.64
C VAL A 163 -2.00 -14.72 -3.53
N ALA A 164 -3.27 -14.34 -3.38
CA ALA A 164 -4.20 -14.96 -2.43
C ALA A 164 -5.06 -16.05 -3.08
N SER A 165 -5.59 -15.80 -4.27
CA SER A 165 -6.61 -16.64 -4.90
C SER A 165 -6.06 -17.92 -5.48
N VAL A 166 -4.87 -17.90 -6.08
CA VAL A 166 -4.29 -19.09 -6.73
C VAL A 166 -3.93 -20.17 -5.72
N PRO A 167 -3.24 -19.88 -4.59
CA PRO A 167 -3.02 -20.87 -3.55
C PRO A 167 -4.31 -21.41 -2.90
N ALA A 168 -5.42 -20.67 -3.05
CA ALA A 168 -6.76 -21.13 -2.59
C ALA A 168 -7.51 -21.96 -3.64
N GLY A 169 -6.90 -22.25 -4.81
CA GLY A 169 -7.51 -23.02 -5.89
C GLY A 169 -8.30 -22.18 -6.92
N PHE A 170 -8.39 -20.87 -6.77
CA PHE A 170 -9.17 -19.97 -7.63
C PHE A 170 -8.31 -19.37 -8.75
N VAL A 171 -7.76 -20.21 -9.63
CA VAL A 171 -6.80 -19.81 -10.69
C VAL A 171 -7.44 -18.84 -11.69
N LEU A 172 -8.66 -19.11 -12.18
CA LEU A 172 -9.35 -18.23 -13.14
C LEU A 172 -9.65 -16.85 -12.53
N THR A 173 -10.02 -16.80 -11.27
CA THR A 173 -10.16 -15.54 -10.53
C THR A 173 -8.83 -14.79 -10.47
N GLY A 174 -7.73 -15.50 -10.24
CA GLY A 174 -6.39 -14.94 -10.29
C GLY A 174 -6.09 -14.31 -11.65
N TRP A 175 -6.33 -15.01 -12.75
CA TRP A 175 -6.13 -14.49 -14.11
C TRP A 175 -6.98 -13.27 -14.42
N PHE A 176 -8.26 -13.26 -14.01
CA PHE A 176 -9.13 -12.10 -14.18
C PHE A 176 -8.55 -10.86 -13.52
N PHE A 177 -8.23 -10.93 -12.23
CA PHE A 177 -7.71 -9.79 -11.49
C PHE A 177 -6.31 -9.37 -11.92
N PHE A 178 -5.46 -10.33 -12.31
CA PHE A 178 -4.16 -10.03 -12.91
C PHE A 178 -4.32 -9.20 -14.19
N SER A 179 -5.22 -9.62 -15.08
CA SER A 179 -5.49 -8.92 -16.35
C SER A 179 -6.01 -7.50 -16.11
N VAL A 180 -6.95 -7.32 -15.18
CA VAL A 180 -7.46 -5.99 -14.80
C VAL A 180 -6.33 -5.11 -14.27
N GLY A 181 -5.55 -5.61 -13.31
CA GLY A 181 -4.46 -4.84 -12.73
C GLY A 181 -3.35 -4.50 -13.73
N LEU A 182 -2.98 -5.46 -14.59
CA LEU A 182 -1.97 -5.26 -15.63
C LEU A 182 -2.42 -4.23 -16.67
N PHE A 183 -3.68 -4.32 -17.13
CA PHE A 183 -4.26 -3.36 -18.07
C PHE A 183 -4.16 -1.93 -17.54
N TYR A 184 -4.63 -1.72 -16.31
CA TYR A 184 -4.55 -0.39 -15.70
C TYR A 184 -3.13 0.04 -15.37
N TRP A 185 -2.23 -0.88 -15.02
CA TRP A 185 -0.84 -0.52 -14.76
C TRP A 185 -0.15 0.05 -16.02
N ILE A 186 -0.36 -0.57 -17.19
CA ILE A 186 0.21 -0.07 -18.45
C ILE A 186 -0.31 1.33 -18.74
N ILE A 187 -1.62 1.54 -18.65
CA ILE A 187 -2.24 2.84 -18.95
C ILE A 187 -1.81 3.90 -17.93
N LEU A 188 -2.03 3.64 -16.65
CA LEU A 188 -1.72 4.59 -15.59
C LEU A 188 -0.22 4.80 -15.44
N GLY A 189 0.60 3.76 -15.67
CA GLY A 189 2.05 3.85 -15.69
C GLY A 189 2.52 4.90 -16.69
N THR A 190 1.99 4.84 -17.90
CA THR A 190 2.31 5.80 -18.95
C THR A 190 1.87 7.21 -18.59
N ILE A 191 0.62 7.41 -18.15
CA ILE A 191 0.10 8.75 -17.87
C ILE A 191 0.75 9.35 -16.62
N VAL A 192 0.94 8.56 -15.57
CA VAL A 192 1.59 9.03 -14.33
C VAL A 192 3.05 9.38 -14.62
N PHE A 193 3.78 8.53 -15.37
CA PHE A 193 5.16 8.79 -15.71
C PHE A 193 5.29 10.05 -16.60
N TYR A 194 4.42 10.20 -17.62
CA TYR A 194 4.35 11.42 -18.42
C TYR A 194 4.16 12.67 -17.54
N ARG A 195 3.19 12.63 -16.61
CA ARG A 195 2.94 13.74 -15.68
C ARG A 195 4.15 14.04 -14.78
N LEU A 196 4.88 13.01 -14.33
CA LEU A 196 6.06 13.19 -13.47
C LEU A 196 7.25 13.80 -14.21
N VAL A 197 7.36 13.55 -15.52
CA VAL A 197 8.47 14.06 -16.36
C VAL A 197 8.18 15.46 -16.89
N ILE A 198 6.94 15.72 -17.33
CA ILE A 198 6.58 16.96 -18.04
C ILE A 198 5.94 18.00 -17.12
N GLY A 199 5.22 17.56 -16.08
CA GLY A 199 4.51 18.45 -15.16
C GLY A 199 5.39 18.98 -14.03
N ASP A 200 4.79 19.83 -13.18
CA ASP A 200 5.44 20.35 -11.98
C ASP A 200 5.87 19.24 -11.03
N ALA A 201 6.93 19.48 -10.26
CA ALA A 201 7.37 18.55 -9.22
C ALA A 201 6.23 18.29 -8.22
N LEU A 202 6.16 17.03 -7.72
CA LEU A 202 5.18 16.68 -6.69
C LEU A 202 5.34 17.57 -5.45
N GLU A 203 4.22 18.02 -4.90
CA GLU A 203 4.18 18.71 -3.62
C GLU A 203 4.84 17.87 -2.53
N LYS A 204 5.44 18.54 -1.53
CA LYS A 204 6.17 17.85 -0.44
C LYS A 204 5.40 16.68 0.19
N PRO A 205 4.07 16.80 0.50
CA PRO A 205 3.32 15.68 1.06
C PRO A 205 3.13 14.51 0.09
N MET A 206 3.21 14.74 -1.23
CA MET A 206 3.01 13.70 -2.24
C MET A 206 4.33 13.05 -2.72
N ARG A 207 5.49 13.61 -2.42
CA ARG A 207 6.78 13.03 -2.80
C ARG A 207 6.99 11.58 -2.35
N PRO A 208 6.56 11.16 -1.13
CA PRO A 208 6.66 9.77 -0.72
C PRO A 208 5.95 8.79 -1.65
N THR A 209 4.89 9.23 -2.36
CA THR A 209 4.15 8.37 -3.28
C THR A 209 4.96 7.91 -4.48
N LEU A 210 6.12 8.54 -4.79
CA LEU A 210 7.04 8.04 -5.82
C LEU A 210 7.45 6.58 -5.59
N ALA A 211 7.53 6.15 -4.33
CA ALA A 211 7.84 4.76 -4.02
C ALA A 211 6.76 3.78 -4.54
N ILE A 212 5.52 4.23 -4.73
CA ILE A 212 4.44 3.40 -5.25
C ILE A 212 4.75 2.88 -6.67
N LEU A 213 5.56 3.60 -7.47
CA LEU A 213 5.96 3.16 -8.81
C LEU A 213 6.62 1.77 -8.81
N MET A 214 7.24 1.37 -7.71
CA MET A 214 7.92 0.08 -7.56
C MET A 214 6.94 -1.07 -7.28
N ALA A 215 5.80 -0.80 -6.62
CA ALA A 215 4.87 -1.83 -6.17
C ALA A 215 4.22 -2.63 -7.31
N PRO A 216 3.65 -2.01 -8.36
CA PRO A 216 2.97 -2.75 -9.42
C PRO A 216 3.84 -3.82 -10.10
N PRO A 217 5.06 -3.52 -10.59
CA PRO A 217 5.88 -4.54 -11.23
C PRO A 217 6.37 -5.61 -10.25
N ALA A 218 6.66 -5.26 -8.98
CA ALA A 218 7.05 -6.23 -7.97
C ALA A 218 5.91 -7.20 -7.64
N VAL A 219 4.69 -6.69 -7.43
CA VAL A 219 3.51 -7.52 -7.15
C VAL A 219 3.10 -8.31 -8.40
N ALA A 220 3.22 -7.71 -9.61
CA ALA A 220 2.95 -8.41 -10.86
C ALA A 220 3.89 -9.61 -11.05
N PHE A 221 5.17 -9.48 -10.70
CA PHE A 221 6.11 -10.59 -10.70
C PHE A 221 5.67 -11.71 -9.74
N LEU A 222 5.31 -11.36 -8.51
CA LEU A 222 4.82 -12.32 -7.53
C LEU A 222 3.54 -13.02 -7.99
N ALA A 223 2.59 -12.27 -8.53
CA ALA A 223 1.35 -12.79 -9.09
C ALA A 223 1.59 -13.70 -10.30
N TRP A 224 2.54 -13.34 -11.18
CA TRP A 224 2.95 -14.12 -12.34
C TRP A 224 3.47 -15.51 -11.94
N LEU A 225 4.34 -15.57 -10.92
CA LEU A 225 4.83 -16.84 -10.39
C LEU A 225 3.70 -17.68 -9.77
N GLN A 226 2.77 -17.05 -9.06
CA GLN A 226 1.62 -17.77 -8.47
C GLN A 226 0.68 -18.35 -9.54
N LEU A 227 0.52 -17.70 -10.67
CA LEU A 227 -0.29 -18.19 -11.79
C LEU A 227 0.33 -19.40 -12.53
N GLY A 228 1.42 -19.95 -12.00
CA GLY A 228 2.08 -21.12 -12.54
C GLY A 228 3.00 -20.83 -13.72
N ALA A 229 3.30 -19.56 -13.97
CA ALA A 229 4.21 -19.16 -15.02
C ALA A 229 5.67 -19.29 -14.57
N GLU A 230 6.52 -19.71 -15.48
CA GLU A 230 7.96 -19.75 -15.22
C GLU A 230 8.55 -18.33 -15.05
N MET A 231 9.67 -18.23 -14.34
CA MET A 231 10.37 -16.95 -14.14
C MET A 231 10.86 -16.33 -15.46
N GLY A 232 11.00 -17.11 -16.54
CA GLY A 232 11.51 -16.67 -17.84
C GLY A 232 10.63 -15.61 -18.52
N GLY A 233 11.20 -14.90 -19.50
CA GLY A 233 10.47 -13.95 -20.35
C GLY A 233 9.81 -12.82 -19.55
N ILE A 234 8.48 -12.84 -19.44
CA ILE A 234 7.67 -11.79 -18.80
C ILE A 234 8.02 -11.66 -17.31
N GLY A 235 8.26 -12.77 -16.59
CA GLY A 235 8.66 -12.72 -15.18
C GLY A 235 9.94 -11.90 -14.96
N LEU A 236 10.96 -12.11 -15.79
CA LEU A 236 12.21 -11.34 -15.75
C LEU A 236 11.98 -9.85 -16.03
N VAL A 237 11.14 -9.54 -17.03
CA VAL A 237 10.80 -8.15 -17.38
C VAL A 237 10.13 -7.46 -16.19
N LEU A 238 9.16 -8.08 -15.54
CA LEU A 238 8.46 -7.53 -14.39
C LEU A 238 9.41 -7.28 -13.20
N TYR A 239 10.29 -8.25 -12.90
CA TYR A 239 11.26 -8.10 -11.83
C TYR A 239 12.26 -6.97 -12.12
N PHE A 240 12.83 -6.91 -13.33
CA PHE A 240 13.81 -5.88 -13.66
C PHE A 240 13.19 -4.47 -13.77
N ILE A 241 11.92 -4.33 -14.14
CA ILE A 241 11.22 -3.05 -14.03
C ILE A 241 11.07 -2.66 -12.55
N ALA A 242 10.75 -3.61 -11.66
CA ALA A 242 10.69 -3.32 -10.22
C ALA A 242 12.07 -2.89 -9.68
N LEU A 243 13.13 -3.58 -10.08
CA LEU A 243 14.52 -3.24 -9.74
C LEU A 243 14.89 -1.85 -10.26
N LEU A 244 14.57 -1.52 -11.51
CA LEU A 244 14.82 -0.18 -12.07
C LEU A 244 14.13 0.89 -11.23
N ASN A 245 12.85 0.70 -10.88
CA ASN A 245 12.14 1.66 -10.04
C ASN A 245 12.77 1.80 -8.64
N PHE A 246 13.25 0.69 -8.05
CA PHE A 246 14.02 0.74 -6.80
C PHE A 246 15.30 1.59 -6.95
N LEU A 247 16.07 1.35 -8.02
CA LEU A 247 17.29 2.11 -8.29
C LEU A 247 17.03 3.60 -8.53
N LEU A 248 15.91 3.95 -9.19
CA LEU A 248 15.49 5.34 -9.41
C LEU A 248 15.10 6.07 -8.11
N LEU A 249 14.73 5.34 -7.04
CA LEU A 249 14.44 5.93 -5.75
C LEU A 249 15.69 6.23 -4.92
N ILE A 250 16.81 5.55 -5.16
CA ILE A 250 18.05 5.76 -4.39
C ILE A 250 18.53 7.21 -4.44
N PRO A 251 18.63 7.88 -5.60
CA PRO A 251 19.01 9.30 -5.67
C PRO A 251 18.01 10.24 -5.01
N GLN A 252 16.75 9.80 -4.78
CA GLN A 252 15.72 10.61 -4.13
C GLN A 252 15.81 10.59 -2.60
N VAL A 253 16.51 9.61 -2.01
CA VAL A 253 16.63 9.41 -0.56
C VAL A 253 17.08 10.67 0.19
N PRO A 254 18.12 11.42 -0.23
CA PRO A 254 18.52 12.65 0.44
C PRO A 254 17.40 13.71 0.49
N GLY A 255 16.56 13.76 -0.55
CA GLY A 255 15.38 14.61 -0.59
C GLY A 255 14.29 14.16 0.38
N PHE A 256 14.05 12.84 0.46
CA PHE A 256 13.05 12.25 1.37
C PHE A 256 13.41 12.47 2.84
N LEU A 257 14.68 12.33 3.20
CA LEU A 257 15.15 12.54 4.58
C LEU A 257 14.98 13.99 5.09
N LYS A 258 14.86 14.96 4.18
CA LYS A 258 14.61 16.37 4.50
C LYS A 258 13.13 16.72 4.64
N LEU A 259 12.22 15.80 4.31
CA LEU A 259 10.78 16.05 4.40
C LEU A 259 10.34 16.02 5.87
N PRO A 260 9.45 16.94 6.30
CA PRO A 260 8.72 16.78 7.54
C PRO A 260 7.86 15.51 7.46
N PHE A 261 7.47 14.98 8.63
CA PHE A 261 6.59 13.82 8.66
C PHE A 261 5.22 14.16 8.09
N PHE A 262 4.75 13.29 7.18
CA PHE A 262 3.38 13.28 6.65
C PHE A 262 2.83 11.85 6.72
N PRO A 263 1.50 11.64 6.85
CA PRO A 263 0.90 10.30 6.76
C PRO A 263 1.25 9.54 5.47
N SER A 264 1.57 10.26 4.39
CA SER A 264 2.03 9.70 3.11
C SER A 264 3.41 9.00 3.18
N TRP A 265 4.17 9.13 4.26
CA TRP A 265 5.41 8.33 4.45
C TRP A 265 5.13 6.83 4.44
N TRP A 266 3.92 6.41 4.78
CA TRP A 266 3.51 5.02 4.63
C TRP A 266 3.55 4.53 3.18
N ALA A 267 3.60 5.42 2.19
CA ALA A 267 3.80 5.05 0.79
C ALA A 267 5.19 4.45 0.49
N TYR A 268 6.19 4.65 1.36
CA TYR A 268 7.50 3.98 1.21
C TYR A 268 7.44 2.49 1.57
N THR A 269 6.53 2.07 2.42
CA THR A 269 6.59 0.83 3.19
C THR A 269 6.21 -0.41 2.37
N PHE A 270 4.96 -0.50 1.92
CA PHE A 270 4.50 -1.65 1.15
C PHE A 270 5.25 -1.86 -0.17
N PRO A 271 5.55 -0.82 -0.97
CA PRO A 271 6.33 -0.99 -2.19
C PRO A 271 7.72 -1.60 -1.95
N LEU A 272 8.43 -1.11 -0.93
CA LEU A 272 9.75 -1.63 -0.58
C LEU A 272 9.66 -3.08 -0.07
N ALA A 273 8.63 -3.40 0.71
CA ALA A 273 8.37 -4.76 1.17
C ALA A 273 8.04 -5.71 -0.02
N ALA A 274 7.17 -5.29 -0.93
CA ALA A 274 6.81 -6.06 -2.12
C ALA A 274 8.04 -6.34 -3.01
N PHE A 275 8.89 -5.33 -3.25
CA PHE A 275 10.15 -5.51 -3.97
C PHE A 275 11.09 -6.47 -3.25
N THR A 276 11.20 -6.38 -1.92
CA THR A 276 12.04 -7.29 -1.14
C THR A 276 11.54 -8.72 -1.27
N VAL A 277 10.24 -8.99 -1.09
CA VAL A 277 9.65 -10.33 -1.29
C VAL A 277 9.88 -10.83 -2.72
N ALA A 278 9.71 -9.96 -3.72
CA ALA A 278 9.99 -10.29 -5.13
C ALA A 278 11.47 -10.68 -5.32
N THR A 279 12.40 -9.98 -4.65
CA THR A 279 13.84 -10.29 -4.73
C THR A 279 14.18 -11.63 -4.07
N PHE A 280 13.51 -11.99 -2.96
CA PHE A 280 13.65 -13.33 -2.38
C PHE A 280 13.18 -14.40 -3.36
N ARG A 281 12.01 -14.25 -3.98
CA ARG A 281 11.48 -15.20 -4.98
C ARG A 281 12.35 -15.26 -6.23
N PHE A 282 12.91 -14.14 -6.66
CA PHE A 282 13.87 -14.10 -7.76
C PHE A 282 15.17 -14.86 -7.40
N ALA A 283 15.68 -14.68 -6.18
CA ALA A 283 16.86 -15.40 -5.69
C ALA A 283 16.64 -16.92 -5.62
N ASP A 284 15.46 -17.35 -5.14
CA ASP A 284 15.08 -18.77 -5.05
C ASP A 284 15.08 -19.45 -6.44
N ALA A 285 14.64 -18.70 -7.47
CA ALA A 285 14.48 -19.23 -8.83
C ALA A 285 15.76 -19.11 -9.70
N SER A 286 16.66 -18.14 -9.41
CA SER A 286 17.80 -17.84 -10.30
C SER A 286 19.17 -18.09 -9.69
N ALA A 287 19.29 -18.25 -8.36
CA ALA A 287 20.53 -18.24 -7.62
C ALA A 287 21.46 -17.03 -7.89
N ALA A 288 20.93 -15.97 -8.54
CA ALA A 288 21.71 -14.79 -8.95
C ALA A 288 21.92 -13.79 -7.81
N VAL A 289 21.18 -13.91 -6.71
CA VAL A 289 21.22 -12.99 -5.55
C VAL A 289 21.64 -13.76 -4.31
N GLY A 290 22.76 -13.34 -3.71
CA GLY A 290 23.27 -13.95 -2.48
C GLY A 290 22.55 -13.49 -1.22
N ASP A 291 22.59 -14.32 -0.18
CA ASP A 291 21.98 -14.08 1.13
C ASP A 291 22.34 -12.72 1.77
N PRO A 292 23.59 -12.18 1.66
CA PRO A 292 23.92 -10.89 2.24
C PRO A 292 23.03 -9.74 1.71
N LEU A 293 22.68 -9.74 0.42
CA LEU A 293 21.79 -8.73 -0.16
C LEU A 293 20.34 -8.92 0.32
N LEU A 294 19.87 -10.17 0.42
CA LEU A 294 18.55 -10.48 0.93
C LEU A 294 18.37 -10.01 2.38
N ILE A 295 19.36 -10.29 3.23
CA ILE A 295 19.40 -9.83 4.62
C ILE A 295 19.41 -8.29 4.67
N ALA A 296 20.24 -7.64 3.86
CA ALA A 296 20.33 -6.18 3.82
C ALA A 296 18.99 -5.54 3.42
N LEU A 297 18.27 -6.11 2.43
CA LEU A 297 16.94 -5.64 2.04
C LEU A 297 15.89 -5.86 3.14
N ALA A 298 15.87 -7.02 3.78
CA ALA A 298 14.95 -7.31 4.88
C ALA A 298 15.17 -6.35 6.07
N MET A 299 16.44 -6.08 6.41
CA MET A 299 16.79 -5.10 7.44
C MET A 299 16.41 -3.68 7.05
N LEU A 300 16.66 -3.28 5.80
CA LEU A 300 16.25 -1.97 5.28
C LEU A 300 14.73 -1.76 5.44
N VAL A 301 13.92 -2.73 5.00
CA VAL A 301 12.45 -2.67 5.15
C VAL A 301 12.06 -2.55 6.61
N THR A 302 12.67 -3.35 7.50
CA THR A 302 12.37 -3.34 8.93
C THR A 302 12.68 -1.97 9.55
N VAL A 303 13.82 -1.38 9.22
CA VAL A 303 14.22 -0.05 9.72
C VAL A 303 13.30 1.04 9.17
N VAL A 304 13.00 1.03 7.86
CA VAL A 304 12.10 2.02 7.25
C VAL A 304 10.72 1.96 7.87
N ILE A 305 10.12 0.78 7.97
CA ILE A 305 8.76 0.62 8.53
C ILE A 305 8.75 0.96 10.03
N GLY A 306 9.75 0.52 10.78
CA GLY A 306 9.91 0.88 12.20
C GLY A 306 10.02 2.39 12.42
N THR A 307 10.79 3.08 11.56
CA THR A 307 10.92 4.54 11.60
C THR A 307 9.61 5.25 11.31
N VAL A 308 8.90 4.83 10.25
CA VAL A 308 7.61 5.42 9.88
C VAL A 308 6.56 5.17 10.97
N ALA A 309 6.52 3.96 11.54
CA ALA A 309 5.62 3.63 12.65
C ALA A 309 5.92 4.48 13.90
N GLY A 310 7.19 4.62 14.28
CA GLY A 310 7.60 5.46 15.41
C GLY A 310 7.22 6.93 15.22
N ARG A 311 7.45 7.48 14.01
CA ARG A 311 7.04 8.86 13.67
C ARG A 311 5.52 9.03 13.69
N THR A 312 4.77 8.01 13.22
CA THR A 312 3.30 8.03 13.30
C THR A 312 2.81 8.06 14.74
N LEU A 313 3.36 7.23 15.62
CA LEU A 313 3.00 7.22 17.04
C LEU A 313 3.30 8.56 17.72
N LEU A 314 4.43 9.18 17.40
CA LEU A 314 4.77 10.51 17.91
C LEU A 314 3.78 11.57 17.41
N ALA A 315 3.41 11.53 16.12
CA ALA A 315 2.43 12.46 15.53
C ALA A 315 1.03 12.30 16.15
N VAL A 316 0.61 11.04 16.43
CA VAL A 316 -0.64 10.78 17.18
C VAL A 316 -0.59 11.40 18.57
N LYS A 317 0.49 11.15 19.33
CA LYS A 317 0.66 11.69 20.69
C LYS A 317 0.67 13.23 20.73
N ARG A 318 1.17 13.87 19.67
CA ARG A 318 1.23 15.35 19.56
C ARG A 318 -0.01 15.97 18.92
N GLY A 319 -0.99 15.17 18.48
CA GLY A 319 -2.17 15.66 17.78
C GLY A 319 -1.91 16.24 16.38
N GLU A 320 -0.74 15.97 15.80
CA GLU A 320 -0.31 16.55 14.51
C GLU A 320 -1.05 15.94 13.31
N LEU A 321 -1.67 14.75 13.46
CA LEU A 321 -2.42 14.11 12.37
C LEU A 321 -3.72 14.84 11.98
N ALA A 322 -4.23 15.71 12.86
CA ALA A 322 -5.45 16.49 12.61
C ALA A 322 -5.19 17.72 11.73
N ALA A 323 -3.93 18.12 11.54
CA ALA A 323 -3.53 19.32 10.82
C ALA A 323 -3.26 19.08 9.32
N HIS A 324 -3.38 17.85 8.86
CA HIS A 324 -3.12 17.41 7.49
C HIS A 324 -4.36 16.75 6.86
#